data_8b680ac52cfbc7346f8cbcb5f45fae08
#
_entry.id   8b680ac52cfbc7346f8cbcb5f45fae08
#
_cell.length_a   1.000
_cell.length_b   1.000
_cell.length_c   1.000
_cell.angle_alpha   90.00
_cell.angle_beta   90.00
_cell.angle_gamma   90.00
#
_symmetry.space_group_name_H-M   'P 1'
#
loop_
_entity.id
_entity.type
_entity.pdbx_description
1 polymer ?
#
loop_
_entity_poly.entity_id
_entity_poly.type
_entity_poly.pdbx_seq_one_letter_code
_entity_poly.pdbx_strand_id
1 'polypeptide(L)'
;MDPPILATRNLGLDIGGATIVADVSLEVAEGELLGIIGPNGAGKTSLFNLLSGLYRPTAGSIQLSGRDITNQAVALRTREGLGRTFQVSSVFPLLSVHENVRLAAEAAMGGTLRLWRRAASVKGAVERARAAIARVGLEPYAHGRAGALAHGDKRRLEIAMLLAADKPVLLLDEPMAGLSAEHVPQLVELIRGVHAEEQKTVLMVEHHIDVVTGLAQRIAVMHHGALLACDTPAAVMANPTVQSAYLGEEL
;
A
#
# COMPACT_ATOMS: atom_id res chain seq x y z
N MET A 1 -20.30 15.68 -0.74
CA MET A 1 -19.04 14.91 -0.80
C MET A 1 -19.37 13.46 -0.51
N ASP A 2 -18.90 12.55 -1.31
CA ASP A 2 -19.05 11.13 -1.04
C ASP A 2 -18.27 10.77 0.24
N PRO A 3 -18.73 9.78 1.03
CA PRO A 3 -18.04 9.39 2.24
C PRO A 3 -16.65 8.82 1.90
N PRO A 4 -15.63 9.08 2.74
CA PRO A 4 -14.28 8.56 2.50
C PRO A 4 -14.28 7.02 2.51
N ILE A 5 -13.49 6.42 1.60
CA ILE A 5 -13.30 4.96 1.59
C ILE A 5 -12.47 4.49 2.78
N LEU A 6 -11.49 5.29 3.19
CA LEU A 6 -10.66 5.06 4.38
C LEU A 6 -10.61 6.32 5.24
N ALA A 7 -10.87 6.20 6.53
CA ALA A 7 -10.77 7.31 7.46
C ALA A 7 -10.11 6.87 8.77
N THR A 8 -9.33 7.77 9.36
CA THR A 8 -8.84 7.67 10.74
C THR A 8 -9.34 8.86 11.54
N ARG A 9 -9.65 8.64 12.82
CA ARG A 9 -10.08 9.70 13.75
C ARG A 9 -9.27 9.60 15.03
N ASN A 10 -8.53 10.66 15.33
CA ASN A 10 -7.69 10.79 16.52
C ASN A 10 -6.81 9.55 16.76
N LEU A 11 -6.27 8.97 15.67
CA LEU A 11 -5.54 7.72 15.72
C LEU A 11 -4.23 7.89 16.45
N GLY A 12 -3.99 7.05 17.47
CA GLY A 12 -2.80 7.09 18.32
C GLY A 12 -2.16 5.73 18.51
N LEU A 13 -0.85 5.74 18.71
CA LEU A 13 -0.04 4.57 19.04
C LEU A 13 1.06 4.95 20.03
N ASP A 14 1.01 4.34 21.21
CA ASP A 14 2.08 4.40 22.19
C ASP A 14 2.77 3.05 22.29
N ILE A 15 4.10 3.04 22.32
CA ILE A 15 4.92 1.84 22.48
C ILE A 15 5.98 2.13 23.54
N GLY A 16 6.00 1.34 24.62
CA GLY A 16 7.03 1.47 25.68
C GLY A 16 7.07 2.85 26.35
N GLY A 17 5.94 3.56 26.41
CA GLY A 17 5.84 4.91 26.96
C GLY A 17 6.21 6.04 25.98
N ALA A 18 6.60 5.71 24.76
CA ALA A 18 6.83 6.70 23.70
C ALA A 18 5.62 6.77 22.76
N THR A 19 5.17 7.99 22.46
CA THR A 19 4.11 8.22 21.46
C THR A 19 4.72 8.17 20.06
N ILE A 20 4.31 7.18 19.27
CA ILE A 20 4.79 6.92 17.92
C ILE A 20 3.87 7.54 16.87
N VAL A 21 2.55 7.50 17.13
CA VAL A 21 1.53 8.16 16.31
C VAL A 21 0.63 8.94 17.24
N ALA A 22 0.43 10.23 16.96
CA ALA A 22 -0.28 11.17 17.81
C ALA A 22 -1.43 11.83 17.04
N ASP A 23 -2.66 11.51 17.42
CA ASP A 23 -3.88 12.21 16.98
C ASP A 23 -4.03 12.35 15.45
N VAL A 24 -3.71 11.29 14.69
CA VAL A 24 -3.79 11.34 13.23
C VAL A 24 -5.23 11.14 12.77
N SER A 25 -5.82 12.22 12.24
CA SER A 25 -7.12 12.21 11.58
C SER A 25 -6.93 12.46 10.09
N LEU A 26 -7.26 11.45 9.26
CA LEU A 26 -7.03 11.44 7.82
C LEU A 26 -8.25 10.85 7.12
N GLU A 27 -8.68 11.49 6.04
CA GLU A 27 -9.75 10.99 5.18
C GLU A 27 -9.19 10.80 3.76
N VAL A 28 -9.50 9.66 3.16
CA VAL A 28 -9.09 9.29 1.79
C VAL A 28 -10.34 9.00 0.97
N ALA A 29 -10.49 9.70 -0.14
CA ALA A 29 -11.62 9.50 -1.05
C ALA A 29 -11.45 8.19 -1.84
N GLU A 30 -12.57 7.63 -2.33
CA GLU A 30 -12.52 6.49 -3.24
C GLU A 30 -11.83 6.91 -4.55
N GLY A 31 -10.93 6.07 -5.05
CA GLY A 31 -10.16 6.35 -6.26
C GLY A 31 -9.08 7.44 -6.06
N GLU A 32 -8.74 7.83 -4.85
CA GLU A 32 -7.67 8.80 -4.57
C GLU A 32 -6.31 8.10 -4.51
N LEU A 33 -5.27 8.75 -5.06
CA LEU A 33 -3.87 8.44 -4.78
C LEU A 33 -3.32 9.46 -3.79
N LEU A 34 -3.15 9.02 -2.53
CA LEU A 34 -2.61 9.81 -1.44
C LEU A 34 -1.15 9.44 -1.19
N GLY A 35 -0.25 10.39 -1.33
CA GLY A 35 1.14 10.25 -0.90
C GLY A 35 1.29 10.53 0.59
N ILE A 36 2.13 9.78 1.30
CA ILE A 36 2.48 10.04 2.70
C ILE A 36 3.98 10.23 2.76
N ILE A 37 4.40 11.43 3.14
CA ILE A 37 5.80 11.81 3.25
C ILE A 37 6.14 12.28 4.68
N GLY A 38 7.40 12.45 4.96
CA GLY A 38 7.91 12.93 6.25
C GLY A 38 9.32 12.40 6.53
N PRO A 39 10.07 12.99 7.44
CA PRO A 39 11.40 12.55 7.80
C PRO A 39 11.42 11.12 8.37
N ASN A 40 12.63 10.57 8.55
CA ASN A 40 12.81 9.28 9.21
C ASN A 40 12.33 9.38 10.65
N GLY A 41 11.61 8.36 11.14
CA GLY A 41 11.02 8.41 12.48
C GLY A 41 9.72 9.20 12.61
N ALA A 42 9.20 9.82 11.54
CA ALA A 42 7.96 10.59 11.57
C ALA A 42 6.68 9.76 11.84
N GLY A 43 6.77 8.42 11.93
CA GLY A 43 5.63 7.54 12.22
C GLY A 43 4.92 6.97 10.99
N LYS A 44 5.41 7.20 9.76
CA LYS A 44 4.77 6.74 8.50
C LYS A 44 4.52 5.23 8.45
N THR A 45 5.55 4.42 8.68
CA THR A 45 5.44 2.95 8.71
C THR A 45 4.54 2.48 9.84
N SER A 46 4.56 3.17 10.99
CA SER A 46 3.67 2.87 12.12
C SER A 46 2.21 3.16 11.78
N LEU A 47 1.93 4.26 11.08
CA LEU A 47 0.60 4.56 10.55
C LEU A 47 0.14 3.44 9.59
N PHE A 48 0.99 2.99 8.67
CA PHE A 48 0.66 1.86 7.79
C PHE A 48 0.44 0.55 8.54
N ASN A 49 1.20 0.30 9.62
CA ASN A 49 1.00 -0.86 10.50
C ASN A 49 -0.34 -0.79 11.23
N LEU A 50 -0.77 0.40 11.65
CA LEU A 50 -2.09 0.63 12.22
C LEU A 50 -3.20 0.40 11.18
N LEU A 51 -3.09 1.00 9.99
CA LEU A 51 -4.07 0.86 8.92
C LEU A 51 -4.24 -0.59 8.47
N SER A 52 -3.15 -1.34 8.36
CA SER A 52 -3.18 -2.76 7.96
C SER A 52 -3.59 -3.73 9.06
N GLY A 53 -3.59 -3.30 10.34
CA GLY A 53 -3.93 -4.15 11.49
C GLY A 53 -2.78 -4.98 12.05
N LEU A 54 -1.53 -4.68 11.64
CA LEU A 54 -0.33 -5.25 12.25
C LEU A 54 -0.11 -4.72 13.67
N TYR A 55 -0.44 -3.45 13.89
CA TYR A 55 -0.49 -2.84 15.21
C TYR A 55 -1.95 -2.53 15.58
N ARG A 56 -2.26 -2.62 16.87
CA ARG A 56 -3.51 -2.13 17.42
C ARG A 56 -3.30 -0.70 17.90
N PRO A 57 -4.20 0.23 17.56
CA PRO A 57 -4.11 1.58 18.06
C PRO A 57 -4.32 1.61 19.59
N THR A 58 -3.66 2.54 20.26
CA THR A 58 -3.88 2.84 21.68
C THR A 58 -5.00 3.86 21.87
N ALA A 59 -5.30 4.65 20.82
CA ALA A 59 -6.38 5.62 20.80
C ALA A 59 -6.96 5.77 19.39
N GLY A 60 -8.16 6.31 19.31
CA GLY A 60 -8.83 6.63 18.05
C GLY A 60 -9.47 5.45 17.34
N SER A 61 -9.83 5.65 16.07
CA SER A 61 -10.53 4.64 15.27
C SER A 61 -10.11 4.68 13.80
N ILE A 62 -10.34 3.55 13.11
CA ILE A 62 -10.09 3.35 11.69
C ILE A 62 -11.36 2.83 11.04
N GLN A 63 -11.81 3.48 9.96
CA GLN A 63 -12.96 3.08 9.18
C GLN A 63 -12.54 2.74 7.74
N LEU A 64 -13.09 1.67 7.18
CA LEU A 64 -12.94 1.26 5.79
C LEU A 64 -14.33 1.08 5.18
N SER A 65 -14.64 1.82 4.12
CA SER A 65 -15.97 1.82 3.48
C SER A 65 -17.12 1.99 4.49
N GLY A 66 -16.95 2.93 5.43
CA GLY A 66 -17.90 3.25 6.50
C GLY A 66 -17.99 2.22 7.65
N ARG A 67 -17.21 1.13 7.60
CA ARG A 67 -17.18 0.11 8.66
C ARG A 67 -16.00 0.34 9.59
N ASP A 68 -16.22 0.21 10.89
CA ASP A 68 -15.14 0.23 11.88
C ASP A 68 -14.31 -1.05 11.80
N ILE A 69 -13.01 -0.87 11.48
CA ILE A 69 -12.04 -1.95 11.41
C ILE A 69 -10.94 -1.83 12.48
N THR A 70 -11.11 -0.94 13.44
CA THR A 70 -10.09 -0.55 14.43
C THR A 70 -9.44 -1.75 15.11
N ASN A 71 -10.25 -2.71 15.56
CA ASN A 71 -9.80 -3.89 16.30
C ASN A 71 -9.70 -5.15 15.44
N GLN A 72 -9.90 -5.04 14.13
CA GLN A 72 -9.85 -6.19 13.24
C GLN A 72 -8.39 -6.60 12.96
N ALA A 73 -8.17 -7.92 12.91
CA ALA A 73 -6.89 -8.51 12.49
C ALA A 73 -6.67 -8.31 10.98
N VAL A 74 -5.39 -8.35 10.56
CA VAL A 74 -4.95 -8.19 9.14
C VAL A 74 -5.82 -8.99 8.16
N ALA A 75 -6.07 -10.28 8.45
CA ALA A 75 -6.83 -11.15 7.56
C ALA A 75 -8.29 -10.70 7.34
N LEU A 76 -8.91 -10.07 8.35
CA LEU A 76 -10.26 -9.51 8.23
C LEU A 76 -10.24 -8.22 7.42
N ARG A 77 -9.30 -7.31 7.67
CA ARG A 77 -9.14 -6.07 6.89
C ARG A 77 -8.87 -6.37 5.42
N THR A 78 -8.08 -7.41 5.13
CA THR A 78 -7.87 -7.85 3.74
C THR A 78 -9.15 -8.36 3.09
N ARG A 79 -10.03 -9.02 3.84
CA ARG A 79 -11.36 -9.44 3.33
C ARG A 79 -12.30 -8.24 3.11
N GLU A 80 -12.20 -7.22 3.96
CA GLU A 80 -12.99 -5.98 3.82
C GLU A 80 -12.49 -5.08 2.68
N GLY A 81 -11.34 -5.38 2.05
CA GLY A 81 -10.90 -4.66 0.85
C GLY A 81 -9.55 -3.96 0.93
N LEU A 82 -8.76 -4.21 1.99
CA LEU A 82 -7.44 -3.59 2.14
C LEU A 82 -6.34 -4.53 1.66
N GLY A 83 -5.55 -4.12 0.66
CA GLY A 83 -4.32 -4.77 0.23
C GLY A 83 -3.09 -4.01 0.71
N ARG A 84 -1.99 -4.69 1.05
CA ARG A 84 -0.73 -4.05 1.43
C ARG A 84 0.47 -4.78 0.82
N THR A 85 1.46 -4.02 0.30
CA THR A 85 2.83 -4.50 0.13
C THR A 85 3.56 -4.42 1.47
N PHE A 86 4.51 -5.31 1.71
CA PHE A 86 5.33 -5.26 2.91
C PHE A 86 6.74 -4.77 2.56
N GLN A 87 7.39 -4.07 3.48
CA GLN A 87 8.78 -3.59 3.35
C GLN A 87 9.79 -4.73 3.11
N VAL A 88 9.51 -5.91 3.67
CA VAL A 88 10.27 -7.15 3.37
C VAL A 88 9.48 -7.94 2.34
N SER A 89 10.11 -8.31 1.23
CA SER A 89 9.50 -9.10 0.15
C SER A 89 8.70 -10.28 0.69
N SER A 90 7.38 -10.19 0.57
CA SER A 90 6.44 -11.23 1.05
C SER A 90 6.21 -12.32 0.00
N VAL A 91 7.22 -12.58 -0.84
CA VAL A 91 7.17 -13.62 -1.87
C VAL A 91 7.62 -14.96 -1.30
N PHE A 92 7.04 -16.04 -1.80
CA PHE A 92 7.52 -17.40 -1.55
C PHE A 92 8.67 -17.71 -2.52
N PRO A 93 9.94 -17.65 -2.11
CA PRO A 93 11.08 -17.64 -3.02
C PRO A 93 11.28 -18.97 -3.76
N LEU A 94 10.80 -20.05 -3.21
CA LEU A 94 10.90 -21.40 -3.80
C LEU A 94 9.78 -21.71 -4.80
N LEU A 95 8.68 -20.95 -4.77
CA LEU A 95 7.59 -21.07 -5.71
C LEU A 95 7.87 -20.27 -6.99
N SER A 96 7.18 -20.61 -8.08
CA SER A 96 7.22 -19.82 -9.31
C SER A 96 6.55 -18.45 -9.12
N VAL A 97 6.87 -17.51 -10.00
CA VAL A 97 6.17 -16.22 -10.09
C VAL A 97 4.67 -16.44 -10.21
N HIS A 98 4.25 -17.32 -11.12
CA HIS A 98 2.84 -17.66 -11.32
C HIS A 98 2.16 -18.20 -10.06
N GLU A 99 2.82 -19.09 -9.33
CA GLU A 99 2.25 -19.68 -8.10
C GLU A 99 2.11 -18.64 -6.98
N ASN A 100 3.08 -17.70 -6.84
CA ASN A 100 2.96 -16.59 -5.89
C ASN A 100 1.70 -15.76 -6.16
N VAL A 101 1.50 -15.35 -7.41
CA VAL A 101 0.37 -14.51 -7.80
C VAL A 101 -0.95 -15.29 -7.71
N ARG A 102 -0.95 -16.57 -8.13
CA ARG A 102 -2.14 -17.44 -8.01
C ARG A 102 -2.58 -17.61 -6.55
N LEU A 103 -1.65 -17.83 -5.62
CA LEU A 103 -1.95 -17.95 -4.20
C LEU A 103 -2.59 -16.66 -3.64
N ALA A 104 -2.09 -15.49 -4.04
CA ALA A 104 -2.68 -14.22 -3.65
C ALA A 104 -4.12 -14.07 -4.17
N ALA A 105 -4.37 -14.45 -5.43
CA ALA A 105 -5.71 -14.46 -6.01
C ALA A 105 -6.64 -15.44 -5.27
N GLU A 106 -6.19 -16.67 -4.98
CA GLU A 106 -6.99 -17.67 -4.25
C GLU A 106 -7.36 -17.21 -2.85
N ALA A 107 -6.41 -16.62 -2.11
CA ALA A 107 -6.65 -16.10 -0.78
C ALA A 107 -7.73 -15.00 -0.79
N ALA A 108 -7.72 -14.14 -1.82
CA ALA A 108 -8.71 -13.07 -1.97
C ALA A 108 -10.10 -13.58 -2.37
N MET A 109 -10.18 -14.66 -3.14
CA MET A 109 -11.45 -15.27 -3.59
C MET A 109 -12.15 -16.10 -2.49
N GLY A 110 -11.58 -16.18 -1.28
CA GLY A 110 -12.20 -16.88 -0.16
C GLY A 110 -12.17 -18.40 -0.29
N GLY A 111 -11.14 -18.96 -0.90
CA GLY A 111 -10.92 -20.38 -1.14
C GLY A 111 -10.73 -21.19 0.12
N THR A 112 -11.78 -21.38 0.92
CA THR A 112 -11.78 -22.32 2.05
C THR A 112 -13.05 -23.16 2.09
N LEU A 113 -12.87 -24.48 2.15
CA LEU A 113 -13.80 -25.48 2.70
C LEU A 113 -14.96 -26.03 1.85
N ARG A 114 -15.07 -25.72 0.54
CA ARG A 114 -16.05 -26.44 -0.31
C ARG A 114 -15.37 -27.08 -1.53
N LEU A 115 -15.20 -28.39 -1.49
CA LEU A 115 -14.54 -29.21 -2.54
C LEU A 115 -15.10 -28.97 -3.96
N TRP A 116 -16.39 -28.70 -4.09
CA TRP A 116 -17.07 -28.44 -5.37
C TRP A 116 -16.83 -27.04 -5.94
N ARG A 117 -16.53 -26.03 -5.11
CA ARG A 117 -16.13 -24.68 -5.54
C ARG A 117 -14.65 -24.58 -5.94
N ARG A 118 -13.84 -25.57 -5.55
CA ARG A 118 -12.37 -25.53 -5.72
C ARG A 118 -11.95 -25.42 -7.18
N ALA A 119 -12.56 -26.16 -8.10
CA ALA A 119 -12.17 -26.16 -9.51
C ALA A 119 -12.44 -24.80 -10.21
N ALA A 120 -13.62 -24.19 -10.00
CA ALA A 120 -13.94 -22.89 -10.56
C ALA A 120 -13.12 -21.76 -9.91
N SER A 121 -12.88 -21.81 -8.60
CA SER A 121 -12.04 -20.88 -7.86
C SER A 121 -10.58 -20.96 -8.34
N VAL A 122 -10.04 -22.15 -8.51
CA VAL A 122 -8.67 -22.36 -9.03
C VAL A 122 -8.54 -21.80 -10.45
N LYS A 123 -9.52 -22.06 -11.33
CA LYS A 123 -9.51 -21.54 -12.71
C LYS A 123 -9.54 -20.01 -12.73
N GLY A 124 -10.41 -19.38 -11.95
CA GLY A 124 -10.48 -17.92 -11.83
C GLY A 124 -9.21 -17.31 -11.25
N ALA A 125 -8.57 -17.96 -10.26
CA ALA A 125 -7.30 -17.51 -9.69
C ALA A 125 -6.15 -17.60 -10.70
N VAL A 126 -6.13 -18.63 -11.54
CA VAL A 126 -5.13 -18.78 -12.62
C VAL A 126 -5.29 -17.67 -13.67
N GLU A 127 -6.52 -17.34 -14.06
CA GLU A 127 -6.80 -16.27 -15.01
C GLU A 127 -6.39 -14.90 -14.45
N ARG A 128 -6.75 -14.60 -13.19
CA ARG A 128 -6.32 -13.37 -12.49
C ARG A 128 -4.80 -13.30 -12.38
N ALA A 129 -4.15 -14.40 -12.05
CA ALA A 129 -2.69 -14.45 -11.95
C ALA A 129 -2.02 -14.14 -13.29
N ARG A 130 -2.50 -14.72 -14.39
CA ARG A 130 -1.98 -14.44 -15.73
C ARG A 130 -2.15 -12.97 -16.10
N ALA A 131 -3.34 -12.40 -15.90
CA ALA A 131 -3.61 -11.00 -16.18
C ALA A 131 -2.71 -10.07 -15.37
N ALA A 132 -2.56 -10.33 -14.05
CA ALA A 132 -1.70 -9.54 -13.19
C ALA A 132 -0.21 -9.63 -13.57
N ILE A 133 0.28 -10.83 -13.93
CA ILE A 133 1.66 -11.04 -14.40
C ILE A 133 1.92 -10.27 -15.70
N ALA A 134 0.99 -10.32 -16.64
CA ALA A 134 1.08 -9.56 -17.89
C ALA A 134 1.09 -8.05 -17.63
N ARG A 135 0.24 -7.59 -16.70
CA ARG A 135 0.15 -6.17 -16.35
C ARG A 135 1.47 -5.59 -15.83
N VAL A 136 2.26 -6.39 -15.11
CA VAL A 136 3.56 -5.97 -14.58
C VAL A 136 4.75 -6.34 -15.47
N GLY A 137 4.53 -6.98 -16.62
CA GLY A 137 5.57 -7.37 -17.58
C GLY A 137 6.47 -8.51 -17.09
N LEU A 138 5.92 -9.45 -16.31
CA LEU A 138 6.66 -10.61 -15.77
C LEU A 138 6.35 -11.93 -16.49
N GLU A 139 5.70 -11.92 -17.66
CA GLU A 139 5.38 -13.13 -18.43
C GLU A 139 6.61 -14.00 -18.75
N PRO A 140 7.78 -13.42 -19.14
CA PRO A 140 8.96 -14.23 -19.42
C PRO A 140 9.46 -15.02 -18.21
N TYR A 141 9.15 -14.55 -17.00
CA TYR A 141 9.60 -15.15 -15.73
C TYR A 141 8.51 -15.97 -15.04
N ALA A 142 7.31 -16.10 -15.62
CA ALA A 142 6.13 -16.69 -14.97
C ALA A 142 6.37 -18.07 -14.35
N HIS A 143 7.16 -18.91 -15.01
CA HIS A 143 7.48 -20.27 -14.56
C HIS A 143 8.78 -20.36 -13.79
N GLY A 144 9.56 -19.28 -13.71
CA GLY A 144 10.80 -19.19 -12.94
C GLY A 144 10.53 -19.05 -11.44
N ARG A 145 11.52 -19.42 -10.61
CA ARG A 145 11.43 -19.23 -9.16
C ARG A 145 11.46 -17.74 -8.81
N ALA A 146 10.54 -17.29 -7.95
CA ALA A 146 10.47 -15.91 -7.48
C ALA A 146 11.77 -15.47 -6.77
N GLY A 147 12.46 -16.39 -6.09
CA GLY A 147 13.74 -16.10 -5.42
C GLY A 147 14.86 -15.71 -6.39
N ALA A 148 14.80 -16.14 -7.65
CA ALA A 148 15.81 -15.87 -8.68
C ALA A 148 15.60 -14.51 -9.38
N LEU A 149 14.47 -13.85 -9.16
CA LEU A 149 14.19 -12.53 -9.74
C LEU A 149 15.16 -11.47 -9.22
N ALA A 150 15.50 -10.52 -10.08
CA ALA A 150 16.16 -9.27 -9.69
C ALA A 150 15.29 -8.48 -8.71
N HIS A 151 15.87 -7.54 -7.97
CA HIS A 151 15.15 -6.79 -6.94
C HIS A 151 13.93 -6.03 -7.50
N GLY A 152 14.10 -5.36 -8.64
CA GLY A 152 13.02 -4.64 -9.32
C GLY A 152 11.87 -5.55 -9.76
N ASP A 153 12.19 -6.75 -10.26
CA ASP A 153 11.19 -7.73 -10.67
C ASP A 153 10.45 -8.34 -9.46
N LYS A 154 11.13 -8.46 -8.31
CA LYS A 154 10.44 -8.83 -7.06
C LYS A 154 9.41 -7.78 -6.65
N ARG A 155 9.72 -6.48 -6.80
CA ARG A 155 8.75 -5.40 -6.56
C ARG A 155 7.56 -5.46 -7.52
N ARG A 156 7.81 -5.73 -8.81
CA ARG A 156 6.73 -5.96 -9.78
C ARG A 156 5.88 -7.18 -9.40
N LEU A 157 6.51 -8.26 -8.91
CA LEU A 157 5.79 -9.45 -8.44
C LEU A 157 4.88 -9.13 -7.24
N GLU A 158 5.33 -8.33 -6.28
CA GLU A 158 4.51 -7.88 -5.14
C GLU A 158 3.29 -7.10 -5.61
N ILE A 159 3.46 -6.21 -6.58
CA ILE A 159 2.33 -5.49 -7.19
C ILE A 159 1.41 -6.45 -7.93
N ALA A 160 1.95 -7.42 -8.71
CA ALA A 160 1.13 -8.42 -9.35
C ALA A 160 0.27 -9.23 -8.35
N MET A 161 0.83 -9.57 -7.19
CA MET A 161 0.09 -10.24 -6.12
C MET A 161 -1.04 -9.37 -5.58
N LEU A 162 -0.82 -8.07 -5.40
CA LEU A 162 -1.88 -7.13 -4.99
C LEU A 162 -2.97 -6.99 -6.05
N LEU A 163 -2.59 -6.87 -7.32
CA LEU A 163 -3.55 -6.78 -8.43
C LEU A 163 -4.40 -8.04 -8.52
N ALA A 164 -3.78 -9.22 -8.42
CA ALA A 164 -4.49 -10.50 -8.44
C ALA A 164 -5.43 -10.68 -7.24
N ALA A 165 -5.10 -10.09 -6.09
CA ALA A 165 -5.96 -10.05 -4.93
C ALA A 165 -7.15 -9.10 -5.09
N ASP A 166 -7.12 -8.19 -6.06
CA ASP A 166 -8.20 -7.30 -6.50
C ASP A 166 -8.87 -6.55 -5.33
N LYS A 167 -8.06 -5.80 -4.58
CA LYS A 167 -8.54 -4.98 -3.46
C LYS A 167 -8.80 -3.55 -3.89
N PRO A 168 -9.89 -2.90 -3.42
CA PRO A 168 -10.18 -1.51 -3.75
C PRO A 168 -9.19 -0.52 -3.14
N VAL A 169 -8.60 -0.83 -1.98
CA VAL A 169 -7.63 0.04 -1.28
C VAL A 169 -6.28 -0.65 -1.20
N LEU A 170 -5.23 0.00 -1.71
CA LEU A 170 -3.86 -0.49 -1.75
C LEU A 170 -2.95 0.37 -0.87
N LEU A 171 -2.22 -0.26 0.04
CA LEU A 171 -1.17 0.37 0.83
C LEU A 171 0.19 -0.03 0.23
N LEU A 172 0.91 0.92 -0.33
CA LEU A 172 2.24 0.74 -0.92
C LEU A 172 3.29 1.35 0.01
N ASP A 173 4.11 0.51 0.65
CA ASP A 173 5.12 0.91 1.62
C ASP A 173 6.49 0.94 0.94
N GLU A 174 6.98 2.15 0.63
CA GLU A 174 8.25 2.42 -0.04
C GLU A 174 8.46 1.55 -1.30
N PRO A 175 7.54 1.58 -2.28
CA PRO A 175 7.63 0.70 -3.44
C PRO A 175 8.89 0.92 -4.27
N MET A 176 9.50 2.10 -4.22
CA MET A 176 10.73 2.43 -4.96
C MET A 176 12.01 2.06 -4.21
N ALA A 177 11.93 1.62 -2.94
CA ALA A 177 13.10 1.34 -2.13
C ALA A 177 14.00 0.26 -2.75
N GLY A 178 15.30 0.58 -2.89
CA GLY A 178 16.29 -0.34 -3.44
C GLY A 178 16.24 -0.54 -4.96
N LEU A 179 15.43 0.24 -5.69
CA LEU A 179 15.45 0.24 -7.15
C LEU A 179 16.57 1.14 -7.68
N SER A 180 17.18 0.74 -8.79
CA SER A 180 18.04 1.64 -9.55
C SER A 180 17.21 2.73 -10.24
N ALA A 181 17.81 3.90 -10.45
CA ALA A 181 17.13 5.07 -11.03
C ALA A 181 16.45 4.77 -12.38
N GLU A 182 16.99 3.85 -13.18
CA GLU A 182 16.39 3.47 -14.47
C GLU A 182 15.11 2.63 -14.35
N HIS A 183 14.88 1.94 -13.21
CA HIS A 183 13.69 1.12 -12.98
C HIS A 183 12.55 1.89 -12.30
N VAL A 184 12.86 3.02 -11.64
CA VAL A 184 11.85 3.85 -10.96
C VAL A 184 10.76 4.34 -11.93
N PRO A 185 11.06 4.90 -13.13
CA PRO A 185 10.03 5.38 -14.05
C PRO A 185 9.03 4.27 -14.47
N GLN A 186 9.52 3.06 -14.69
CA GLN A 186 8.67 1.93 -15.07
C GLN A 186 7.69 1.55 -13.97
N LEU A 187 8.13 1.59 -12.70
CA LEU A 187 7.26 1.31 -11.55
C LEU A 187 6.26 2.45 -11.29
N VAL A 188 6.69 3.69 -11.49
CA VAL A 188 5.79 4.87 -11.45
C VAL A 188 4.66 4.74 -12.46
N GLU A 189 4.97 4.42 -13.72
CA GLU A 189 3.95 4.23 -14.76
C GLU A 189 3.02 3.05 -14.44
N LEU A 190 3.55 1.97 -13.88
CA LEU A 190 2.73 0.84 -13.44
C LEU A 190 1.73 1.27 -12.35
N ILE A 191 2.18 1.98 -11.30
CA ILE A 191 1.32 2.47 -10.22
C ILE A 191 0.28 3.46 -10.77
N ARG A 192 0.70 4.37 -11.66
CA ARG A 192 -0.20 5.31 -12.33
C ARG A 192 -1.29 4.58 -13.11
N GLY A 193 -0.91 3.57 -13.90
CA GLY A 193 -1.86 2.76 -14.66
C GLY A 193 -2.85 2.00 -13.76
N VAL A 194 -2.37 1.39 -12.68
CA VAL A 194 -3.21 0.69 -11.69
C VAL A 194 -4.23 1.64 -11.07
N HIS A 195 -3.78 2.83 -10.66
CA HIS A 195 -4.67 3.85 -10.10
C HIS A 195 -5.70 4.36 -11.13
N ALA A 196 -5.25 4.80 -12.31
CA ALA A 196 -6.12 5.46 -13.29
C ALA A 196 -7.07 4.51 -14.02
N GLU A 197 -6.59 3.32 -14.43
CA GLU A 197 -7.37 2.39 -15.24
C GLU A 197 -8.27 1.48 -14.39
N GLU A 198 -7.84 1.10 -13.19
CA GLU A 198 -8.57 0.21 -12.31
C GLU A 198 -9.31 0.97 -11.19
N GLN A 199 -9.20 2.29 -11.15
CA GLN A 199 -9.80 3.19 -10.14
C GLN A 199 -9.53 2.74 -8.70
N LYS A 200 -8.32 2.19 -8.45
CA LYS A 200 -7.92 1.78 -7.12
C LYS A 200 -7.57 3.00 -6.26
N THR A 201 -8.01 2.98 -5.02
CA THR A 201 -7.52 3.93 -4.01
C THR A 201 -6.13 3.48 -3.58
N VAL A 202 -5.16 4.36 -3.63
CA VAL A 202 -3.76 4.07 -3.31
C VAL A 202 -3.27 4.99 -2.21
N LEU A 203 -2.77 4.44 -1.11
CA LEU A 203 -1.96 5.17 -0.15
C LEU A 203 -0.51 4.71 -0.33
N MET A 204 0.39 5.64 -0.52
CA MET A 204 1.81 5.35 -0.79
C MET A 204 2.71 6.11 0.17
N VAL A 205 3.51 5.40 0.95
CA VAL A 205 4.64 5.99 1.68
C VAL A 205 5.85 5.99 0.77
N GLU A 206 6.49 7.13 0.60
CA GLU A 206 7.72 7.27 -0.19
C GLU A 206 8.62 8.37 0.35
N HIS A 207 9.93 8.23 0.06
CA HIS A 207 10.95 9.23 0.38
C HIS A 207 11.32 10.08 -0.85
N HIS A 208 11.04 9.59 -2.06
CA HIS A 208 11.31 10.31 -3.31
C HIS A 208 10.20 11.32 -3.55
N ILE A 209 10.42 12.58 -3.13
CA ILE A 209 9.43 13.65 -3.21
C ILE A 209 8.95 13.85 -4.65
N ASP A 210 9.85 13.81 -5.64
CA ASP A 210 9.49 13.97 -7.06
C ASP A 210 8.52 12.89 -7.55
N VAL A 211 8.67 11.64 -7.08
CA VAL A 211 7.76 10.54 -7.39
C VAL A 211 6.38 10.81 -6.79
N VAL A 212 6.34 11.21 -5.52
CA VAL A 212 5.08 11.47 -4.82
C VAL A 212 4.34 12.66 -5.45
N THR A 213 5.04 13.78 -5.69
CA THR A 213 4.44 14.98 -6.29
C THR A 213 3.95 14.73 -7.73
N GLY A 214 4.60 13.81 -8.46
CA GLY A 214 4.20 13.45 -9.82
C GLY A 214 3.06 12.43 -9.92
N LEU A 215 2.73 11.73 -8.82
CA LEU A 215 1.69 10.69 -8.78
C LEU A 215 0.49 11.09 -7.94
N ALA A 216 0.71 11.68 -6.77
CA ALA A 216 -0.31 11.88 -5.77
C ALA A 216 -1.25 13.06 -6.10
N GLN A 217 -2.53 12.88 -5.84
CA GLN A 217 -3.53 13.96 -5.89
C GLN A 217 -3.47 14.83 -4.64
N ARG A 218 -3.18 14.20 -3.48
CA ARG A 218 -2.91 14.88 -2.22
C ARG A 218 -1.71 14.24 -1.53
N ILE A 219 -1.05 15.03 -0.71
CA ILE A 219 0.09 14.61 0.09
C ILE A 219 -0.20 14.88 1.56
N ALA A 220 -0.11 13.84 2.38
CA ALA A 220 -0.12 13.92 3.83
C ALA A 220 1.33 13.96 4.33
N VAL A 221 1.67 14.99 5.08
CA VAL A 221 3.01 15.17 5.68
C VAL A 221 2.95 14.76 7.14
N MET A 222 3.73 13.76 7.51
CA MET A 222 3.90 13.36 8.90
C MET A 222 5.18 13.92 9.50
N HIS A 223 5.09 14.38 10.75
CA HIS A 223 6.22 14.88 11.52
C HIS A 223 6.00 14.57 13.01
N HIS A 224 7.00 13.97 13.66
CA HIS A 224 6.94 13.57 15.09
C HIS A 224 5.65 12.82 15.46
N GLY A 225 5.21 11.89 14.61
CA GLY A 225 4.02 11.06 14.86
C GLY A 225 2.69 11.73 14.52
N ALA A 226 2.65 13.01 14.21
CA ALA A 226 1.44 13.77 13.92
C ALA A 226 1.31 14.11 12.43
N LEU A 227 0.09 14.43 11.99
CA LEU A 227 -0.20 14.96 10.66
C LEU A 227 0.06 16.47 10.66
N LEU A 228 1.10 16.91 9.95
CA LEU A 228 1.49 18.31 9.86
C LEU A 228 0.68 19.07 8.82
N ALA A 229 0.43 18.44 7.68
CA ALA A 229 -0.35 18.99 6.55
C ALA A 229 -0.94 17.88 5.71
N CYS A 230 -2.06 18.13 5.04
CA CYS A 230 -2.62 17.24 4.03
C CYS A 230 -3.35 18.06 2.96
N ASP A 231 -2.75 18.20 1.78
CA ASP A 231 -3.26 19.06 0.71
C ASP A 231 -2.70 18.60 -0.66
N THR A 232 -3.02 19.35 -1.72
CA THR A 232 -2.43 19.16 -3.05
C THR A 232 -0.90 19.24 -3.00
N PRO A 233 -0.17 18.54 -3.90
CA PRO A 233 1.29 18.61 -3.93
C PRO A 233 1.84 20.04 -3.96
N ALA A 234 1.25 20.93 -4.76
CA ALA A 234 1.67 22.32 -4.87
C ALA A 234 1.50 23.10 -3.54
N ALA A 235 0.36 22.91 -2.85
CA ALA A 235 0.10 23.56 -1.57
C ALA A 235 1.04 23.05 -0.46
N VAL A 236 1.29 21.75 -0.41
CA VAL A 236 2.23 21.13 0.55
C VAL A 236 3.65 21.66 0.34
N MET A 237 4.13 21.69 -0.91
CA MET A 237 5.49 22.17 -1.23
C MET A 237 5.67 23.67 -0.97
N ALA A 238 4.62 24.46 -1.05
CA ALA A 238 4.63 25.88 -0.74
C ALA A 238 4.44 26.20 0.77
N ASN A 239 4.15 25.20 1.60
CA ASN A 239 3.86 25.40 3.02
C ASN A 239 5.15 25.64 3.82
N PRO A 240 5.33 26.82 4.47
CA PRO A 240 6.54 27.14 5.22
C PRO A 240 6.82 26.17 6.39
N THR A 241 5.75 25.68 7.03
CA THR A 241 5.89 24.73 8.15
C THR A 241 6.41 23.39 7.65
N VAL A 242 5.98 22.93 6.48
CA VAL A 242 6.49 21.72 5.84
C VAL A 242 7.95 21.91 5.46
N GLN A 243 8.28 23.02 4.82
CA GLN A 243 9.67 23.34 4.45
C GLN A 243 10.59 23.37 5.67
N SER A 244 10.16 23.98 6.78
CA SER A 244 10.94 24.00 8.02
C SER A 244 11.14 22.62 8.63
N ALA A 245 10.13 21.75 8.57
CA ALA A 245 10.22 20.38 9.08
C ALA A 245 11.22 19.52 8.27
N TYR A 246 11.40 19.80 6.99
CA TYR A 246 12.37 19.11 6.13
C TYR A 246 13.76 19.76 6.15
N LEU A 247 13.86 21.09 6.27
CA LEU A 247 15.13 21.82 6.27
C LEU A 247 15.80 21.83 7.66
N GLY A 248 15.04 21.61 8.74
CA GLY A 248 15.57 21.55 10.11
C GLY A 248 16.22 20.21 10.49
N GLU A 249 15.99 19.16 9.71
CA GLU A 249 16.70 17.88 9.81
C GLU A 249 17.64 17.82 8.61
N GLU A 250 18.96 17.94 8.87
CA GLU A 250 19.99 17.76 7.83
C GLU A 250 19.75 16.42 7.09
N LEU A 251 19.59 16.54 5.76
CA LEU A 251 19.47 15.42 4.82
C LEU A 251 20.75 14.60 4.75
#